data_c3fd3fd7798aa844238570158e94d090
#
_entry.id   c3fd3fd7798aa844238570158e94d090
#
_cell.length_a   1.000
_cell.length_b   1.000
_cell.length_c   1.000
_cell.angle_alpha   90.00
_cell.angle_beta   90.00
_cell.angle_gamma   90.00
#
_symmetry.space_group_name_H-M   'P 1'
#
loop_
_entity.id
_entity.type
_entity.pdbx_description
1 polymer ?
#
loop_
_entity_poly.entity_id
_entity_poly.type
_entity_poly.pdbx_seq_one_letter_code
_entity_poly.pdbx_strand_id
1 'polypeptide(L)'
;MKKLIALLLALVMVFALVACTKTADKPAETTEKPAETEKPAEEKTTDATANLVGVAMPTKDLQRWNQDGENMKAMLEAAGYQVDLQYGANEIATQVSQIENMIANGCKVLVIASIDGDSLGTVLAQAKEKNIPVIAYDRLIMNSDAVSYYATFDNWLVGTKQGEFIRDALDLDNAAGPFNIEFITGDPGDNNINFFFDGAMSILQPYLDSGKLVCPSGQTEKAVVATANWATDAAQSRFENILASNYADGTPLHAVLASNDSTALGVENALASSYSNDVYPVITGQDCDIAIMKNLVEGKQAMSVFKDTRTLAAKVVEMVDALMKGKEPPINDTKTYDNDSSDGVRIIPSYLCEPVGCTVDNYKELLIDSGYYTEGQF
;
A
#
# COMPACT_ATOMS: atom_id res chain seq x y z
N MET A 1 -17.22 53.40 -10.00
CA MET A 1 -18.18 54.15 -9.13
C MET A 1 -18.28 53.34 -7.83
N LYS A 2 -17.59 53.87 -6.84
CA LYS A 2 -18.12 54.30 -5.53
C LYS A 2 -18.70 53.13 -4.75
N LYS A 3 -17.97 52.64 -3.73
CA LYS A 3 -17.84 53.17 -2.36
C LYS A 3 -19.02 52.79 -1.46
N LEU A 4 -18.62 52.20 -0.35
CA LEU A 4 -19.02 52.46 1.06
C LEU A 4 -20.20 51.60 1.52
N ILE A 5 -20.17 50.93 2.66
CA ILE A 5 -20.03 51.32 4.09
C ILE A 5 -19.85 50.02 4.86
N ALA A 6 -18.94 49.67 5.59
CA ALA A 6 -18.28 50.10 6.83
C ALA A 6 -19.23 50.41 8.00
N LEU A 7 -18.99 49.69 9.10
CA LEU A 7 -19.19 50.06 10.51
C LEU A 7 -20.59 49.81 11.13
N LEU A 8 -20.60 49.10 12.23
CA LEU A 8 -20.87 49.53 13.62
C LEU A 8 -20.97 48.28 14.52
N LEU A 9 -20.03 48.16 15.38
CA LEU A 9 -19.96 48.42 16.83
C LEU A 9 -20.82 47.44 17.68
N ALA A 10 -20.22 46.61 18.45
CA ALA A 10 -19.56 46.80 19.75
C ALA A 10 -20.56 46.97 20.93
N LEU A 11 -20.26 46.17 21.93
CA LEU A 11 -20.50 46.45 23.34
C LEU A 11 -21.89 46.25 23.93
N VAL A 12 -22.08 45.23 24.77
CA VAL A 12 -22.56 45.46 26.16
C VAL A 12 -22.04 44.34 27.08
N MET A 13 -21.13 44.70 27.96
CA MET A 13 -20.92 44.08 29.27
C MET A 13 -21.98 44.61 30.21
N VAL A 14 -22.60 43.72 31.00
CA VAL A 14 -23.22 44.15 32.25
C VAL A 14 -22.92 43.11 33.33
N PHE A 15 -22.19 43.59 34.32
CA PHE A 15 -22.01 43.06 35.65
C PHE A 15 -23.30 42.92 36.42
N ALA A 16 -23.47 41.87 37.20
CA ALA A 16 -24.29 41.92 38.43
C ALA A 16 -23.66 41.06 39.51
N LEU A 17 -22.92 41.74 40.38
CA LEU A 17 -22.61 41.31 41.75
C LEU A 17 -23.83 41.56 42.60
N VAL A 18 -24.26 40.60 43.41
CA VAL A 18 -25.02 40.86 44.63
C VAL A 18 -24.42 40.05 45.77
N ALA A 19 -24.10 40.77 46.79
CA ALA A 19 -23.43 40.37 48.02
C ALA A 19 -24.43 40.06 49.15
N CYS A 20 -23.98 39.16 50.01
CA CYS A 20 -24.20 39.06 51.47
C CYS A 20 -25.53 39.32 52.09
N THR A 21 -26.01 38.38 52.96
CA THR A 21 -26.17 38.70 54.40
C THR A 21 -26.03 37.46 55.26
N LYS A 22 -25.33 37.66 56.41
CA LYS A 22 -25.09 36.80 57.52
C LYS A 22 -26.36 36.60 58.37
N THR A 23 -26.52 35.43 58.98
CA THR A 23 -26.91 35.34 60.40
C THR A 23 -26.32 34.10 61.03
N ALA A 24 -25.76 34.29 62.20
CA ALA A 24 -25.15 33.28 63.04
C ALA A 24 -26.19 32.69 64.02
N ASP A 25 -26.05 31.42 64.32
CA ASP A 25 -26.30 30.88 65.66
C ASP A 25 -25.55 29.55 65.88
N LYS A 26 -24.96 29.38 67.06
CA LYS A 26 -24.17 28.27 67.59
C LYS A 26 -24.87 27.77 68.84
N PRO A 27 -24.50 26.65 69.51
CA PRO A 27 -23.94 25.35 69.09
C PRO A 27 -24.69 24.14 69.70
N ALA A 28 -24.35 22.93 69.23
CA ALA A 28 -24.55 21.71 70.03
C ALA A 28 -23.38 20.75 69.75
N GLU A 29 -22.67 20.40 70.82
CA GLU A 29 -21.62 19.39 70.85
C GLU A 29 -22.18 17.99 70.64
N THR A 30 -21.50 17.21 69.78
CA THR A 30 -21.53 15.75 69.86
C THR A 30 -20.19 15.18 69.41
N THR A 31 -19.63 14.34 70.23
CA THR A 31 -18.36 13.67 70.19
C THR A 31 -18.17 12.81 68.93
N GLU A 32 -17.09 13.06 68.21
CA GLU A 32 -16.65 12.25 67.07
C GLU A 32 -15.53 11.28 67.45
N LYS A 33 -15.69 10.07 66.94
CA LYS A 33 -14.69 9.00 66.83
C LYS A 33 -13.81 9.26 65.60
N PRO A 34 -12.50 9.02 65.65
CA PRO A 34 -11.64 9.32 64.47
C PRO A 34 -11.96 8.41 63.29
N ALA A 35 -12.22 9.00 62.14
CA ALA A 35 -12.30 8.32 60.86
C ALA A 35 -10.89 8.04 60.32
N GLU A 36 -10.65 6.82 59.93
CA GLU A 36 -9.47 6.39 59.14
C GLU A 36 -9.37 7.19 57.85
N THR A 37 -8.21 7.75 57.63
CA THR A 37 -7.87 8.46 56.39
C THR A 37 -7.69 7.44 55.29
N GLU A 38 -8.66 7.28 54.40
CA GLU A 38 -8.47 6.60 53.13
C GLU A 38 -7.45 7.35 52.30
N LYS A 39 -6.38 6.65 51.94
CA LYS A 39 -5.33 7.09 51.01
C LYS A 39 -5.98 7.33 49.66
N PRO A 40 -5.77 8.47 48.97
CA PRO A 40 -6.29 8.65 47.63
C PRO A 40 -5.77 7.53 46.73
N ALA A 41 -6.69 6.86 46.02
CA ALA A 41 -6.32 5.96 44.97
C ALA A 41 -5.48 6.75 43.93
N GLU A 42 -4.28 6.28 43.67
CA GLU A 42 -3.48 6.76 42.56
C GLU A 42 -4.30 6.51 41.26
N GLU A 43 -4.85 7.58 40.74
CA GLU A 43 -5.29 7.59 39.35
C GLU A 43 -4.08 7.22 38.50
N LYS A 44 -4.03 5.98 38.00
CA LYS A 44 -3.15 5.61 36.90
C LYS A 44 -3.55 6.48 35.72
N THR A 45 -2.89 7.60 35.53
CA THR A 45 -2.85 8.27 34.25
C THR A 45 -2.20 7.28 33.28
N THR A 46 -3.03 6.50 32.59
CA THR A 46 -2.56 5.74 31.43
C THR A 46 -2.09 6.80 30.43
N ASP A 47 -0.78 6.81 30.17
CA ASP A 47 -0.21 7.63 29.11
C ASP A 47 -0.96 7.29 27.83
N ALA A 48 -1.77 8.24 27.34
CA ALA A 48 -2.65 8.05 26.19
C ALA A 48 -1.86 7.66 24.92
N THR A 49 -0.53 7.82 24.94
CA THR A 49 0.35 7.47 23.83
C THR A 49 1.10 6.14 24.05
N ALA A 50 0.89 5.48 25.20
CA ALA A 50 1.68 4.29 25.56
C ALA A 50 1.56 3.13 24.55
N ASN A 51 0.49 3.10 23.74
CA ASN A 51 0.18 2.07 22.76
C ASN A 51 -0.23 2.64 21.40
N LEU A 52 0.26 3.84 21.02
CA LEU A 52 -0.04 4.47 19.74
C LEU A 52 0.85 3.91 18.63
N VAL A 53 0.25 3.49 17.52
CA VAL A 53 0.92 2.99 16.30
C VAL A 53 0.62 3.94 15.15
N GLY A 54 1.67 4.39 14.45
CA GLY A 54 1.53 5.18 13.24
C GLY A 54 1.46 4.28 12.00
N VAL A 55 0.50 4.52 11.12
CA VAL A 55 0.32 3.79 9.86
C VAL A 55 0.25 4.80 8.72
N ALA A 56 1.25 4.80 7.84
CA ALA A 56 1.33 5.71 6.71
C ALA A 56 1.18 4.95 5.39
N MET A 57 0.11 5.25 4.63
CA MET A 57 -0.20 4.65 3.33
C MET A 57 0.01 5.67 2.20
N PRO A 58 0.33 5.23 0.96
CA PRO A 58 0.66 6.15 -0.14
C PRO A 58 -0.52 7.01 -0.56
N THR A 59 -1.67 6.40 -0.86
CA THR A 59 -2.83 7.07 -1.45
C THR A 59 -4.12 6.31 -1.18
N LYS A 60 -5.27 6.97 -1.43
CA LYS A 60 -6.59 6.32 -1.51
C LYS A 60 -7.03 6.01 -2.95
N ASP A 61 -6.27 6.45 -3.95
CA ASP A 61 -6.65 6.32 -5.35
C ASP A 61 -6.55 4.88 -5.88
N LEU A 62 -5.72 4.05 -5.25
CA LEU A 62 -5.62 2.62 -5.54
C LEU A 62 -6.40 1.82 -4.49
N GLN A 63 -7.25 0.90 -4.94
CA GLN A 63 -8.16 0.13 -4.09
C GLN A 63 -7.44 -0.60 -2.95
N ARG A 64 -6.33 -1.25 -3.26
CA ARG A 64 -5.58 -2.04 -2.29
C ARG A 64 -5.15 -1.24 -1.04
N TRP A 65 -4.73 0.02 -1.19
CA TRP A 65 -4.27 0.83 -0.06
C TRP A 65 -5.39 1.15 0.94
N ASN A 66 -6.64 1.27 0.45
CA ASN A 66 -7.80 1.39 1.33
C ASN A 66 -8.02 0.10 2.12
N GLN A 67 -7.93 -1.07 1.46
CA GLN A 67 -8.07 -2.37 2.10
C GLN A 67 -6.93 -2.63 3.10
N ASP A 68 -5.68 -2.39 2.72
CA ASP A 68 -4.51 -2.53 3.60
C ASP A 68 -4.63 -1.66 4.85
N GLY A 69 -4.90 -0.36 4.68
CA GLY A 69 -5.01 0.59 5.79
C GLY A 69 -6.16 0.27 6.74
N GLU A 70 -7.35 0.01 6.21
CA GLU A 70 -8.54 -0.29 7.03
C GLU A 70 -8.40 -1.64 7.74
N ASN A 71 -7.91 -2.69 7.07
CA ASN A 71 -7.65 -3.98 7.69
C ASN A 71 -6.64 -3.86 8.84
N MET A 72 -5.53 -3.16 8.59
CA MET A 72 -4.49 -2.97 9.61
C MET A 72 -5.01 -2.18 10.80
N LYS A 73 -5.71 -1.07 10.55
CA LYS A 73 -6.33 -0.28 11.62
C LYS A 73 -7.29 -1.10 12.46
N ALA A 74 -8.23 -1.79 11.82
CA ALA A 74 -9.22 -2.61 12.53
C ALA A 74 -8.57 -3.71 13.38
N MET A 75 -7.55 -4.39 12.85
CA MET A 75 -6.85 -5.45 13.57
C MET A 75 -5.99 -4.92 14.72
N LEU A 76 -5.30 -3.80 14.54
CA LEU A 76 -4.52 -3.15 15.60
C LEU A 76 -5.43 -2.65 16.73
N GLU A 77 -6.56 -2.01 16.40
CA GLU A 77 -7.54 -1.54 17.37
C GLU A 77 -8.17 -2.73 18.14
N ALA A 78 -8.47 -3.84 17.46
CA ALA A 78 -8.94 -5.07 18.09
C ALA A 78 -7.89 -5.70 19.03
N ALA A 79 -6.60 -5.51 18.74
CA ALA A 79 -5.50 -5.93 19.61
C ALA A 79 -5.23 -4.95 20.78
N GLY A 80 -5.98 -3.83 20.88
CA GLY A 80 -5.92 -2.86 21.96
C GLY A 80 -4.98 -1.70 21.73
N TYR A 81 -4.49 -1.49 20.50
CA TYR A 81 -3.65 -0.36 20.12
C TYR A 81 -4.49 0.83 19.66
N GLN A 82 -3.95 2.04 19.84
CA GLN A 82 -4.45 3.23 19.17
C GLN A 82 -3.73 3.36 17.83
N VAL A 83 -4.43 3.84 16.79
CA VAL A 83 -3.88 3.89 15.43
C VAL A 83 -4.03 5.28 14.84
N ASP A 84 -2.91 5.87 14.43
CA ASP A 84 -2.86 7.06 13.59
C ASP A 84 -2.64 6.62 12.14
N LEU A 85 -3.76 6.46 11.39
CA LEU A 85 -3.75 6.05 9.98
C LEU A 85 -3.85 7.28 9.08
N GLN A 86 -2.83 7.49 8.25
CA GLN A 86 -2.73 8.60 7.31
C GLN A 86 -2.47 8.11 5.88
N TYR A 87 -2.92 8.89 4.90
CA TYR A 87 -2.70 8.66 3.48
C TYR A 87 -2.00 9.86 2.85
N GLY A 88 -0.90 9.64 2.15
CA GLY A 88 -0.03 10.69 1.60
C GLY A 88 -0.53 11.32 0.29
N ALA A 89 -1.63 10.82 -0.30
CA ALA A 89 -2.20 11.29 -1.57
C ALA A 89 -1.20 11.30 -2.74
N ASN A 90 -0.27 10.35 -2.77
CA ASN A 90 0.88 10.27 -3.69
C ASN A 90 1.80 11.51 -3.67
N GLU A 91 1.74 12.31 -2.58
CA GLU A 91 2.59 13.48 -2.39
C GLU A 91 3.65 13.18 -1.30
N ILE A 92 4.91 13.06 -1.71
CA ILE A 92 6.04 12.71 -0.83
C ILE A 92 6.13 13.67 0.37
N ALA A 93 6.04 14.98 0.13
CA ALA A 93 6.13 15.98 1.19
C ALA A 93 4.99 15.83 2.22
N THR A 94 3.80 15.44 1.78
CA THR A 94 2.66 15.15 2.66
C THR A 94 2.95 13.94 3.54
N GLN A 95 3.46 12.85 2.96
CA GLN A 95 3.80 11.64 3.72
C GLN A 95 4.92 11.91 4.73
N VAL A 96 5.97 12.65 4.35
CA VAL A 96 7.03 13.07 5.26
C VAL A 96 6.46 13.83 6.46
N SER A 97 5.60 14.84 6.22
CA SER A 97 4.98 15.64 7.30
C SER A 97 4.07 14.79 8.19
N GLN A 98 3.35 13.82 7.64
CA GLN A 98 2.53 12.88 8.41
C GLN A 98 3.40 12.00 9.33
N ILE A 99 4.51 11.48 8.83
CA ILE A 99 5.45 10.68 9.63
C ILE A 99 6.10 11.53 10.73
N GLU A 100 6.50 12.77 10.45
CA GLU A 100 7.00 13.72 11.46
C GLU A 100 5.98 13.93 12.59
N ASN A 101 4.70 14.11 12.23
CA ASN A 101 3.62 14.26 13.20
C ASN A 101 3.42 12.97 14.03
N MET A 102 3.46 11.78 13.43
CA MET A 102 3.39 10.50 14.15
C MET A 102 4.52 10.37 15.17
N ILE A 103 5.76 10.73 14.77
CA ILE A 103 6.93 10.74 15.68
C ILE A 103 6.75 11.75 16.82
N ALA A 104 6.24 12.94 16.52
CA ALA A 104 6.00 14.00 17.51
C ALA A 104 4.87 13.63 18.48
N ASN A 105 3.82 12.98 17.99
CA ASN A 105 2.68 12.49 18.77
C ASN A 105 3.03 11.27 19.64
N GLY A 106 4.24 10.72 19.51
CA GLY A 106 4.75 9.66 20.37
C GLY A 106 4.32 8.25 19.97
N CYS A 107 4.08 8.01 18.68
CA CYS A 107 3.93 6.65 18.17
C CYS A 107 5.09 5.77 18.61
N LYS A 108 4.80 4.54 18.99
CA LYS A 108 5.77 3.57 19.51
C LYS A 108 6.33 2.66 18.42
N VAL A 109 5.58 2.48 17.34
CA VAL A 109 5.96 1.74 16.13
C VAL A 109 5.41 2.52 14.94
N LEU A 110 6.17 2.55 13.84
CA LEU A 110 5.72 3.10 12.57
C LEU A 110 5.62 1.97 11.55
N VAL A 111 4.48 1.90 10.86
CA VAL A 111 4.22 1.00 9.72
C VAL A 111 4.03 1.87 8.49
N ILE A 112 4.93 1.76 7.51
CA ILE A 112 5.02 2.72 6.41
C ILE A 112 5.07 2.00 5.07
N ALA A 113 4.05 2.23 4.24
CA ALA A 113 4.11 1.97 2.81
C ALA A 113 4.56 3.27 2.11
N SER A 114 5.80 3.32 1.66
CA SER A 114 6.38 4.54 1.09
C SER A 114 5.77 4.89 -0.28
N ILE A 115 5.59 6.18 -0.54
CA ILE A 115 5.27 6.68 -1.87
C ILE A 115 6.49 6.47 -2.77
N ASP A 116 7.66 6.90 -2.29
CA ASP A 116 8.95 6.75 -2.92
C ASP A 116 9.93 6.17 -1.91
N GLY A 117 10.63 5.10 -2.28
CA GLY A 117 11.51 4.35 -1.37
C GLY A 117 12.70 5.16 -0.87
N ASP A 118 13.23 6.07 -1.67
CA ASP A 118 14.44 6.83 -1.36
C ASP A 118 14.19 8.12 -0.57
N SER A 119 12.94 8.56 -0.46
CA SER A 119 12.61 9.92 0.01
C SER A 119 12.47 10.07 1.53
N LEU A 120 12.45 8.96 2.30
CA LEU A 120 12.09 8.99 3.71
C LEU A 120 13.30 9.02 4.67
N GLY A 121 14.55 8.94 4.17
CA GLY A 121 15.73 8.78 5.01
C GLY A 121 15.87 9.83 6.12
N THR A 122 15.63 11.10 5.82
CA THR A 122 15.76 12.20 6.80
C THR A 122 14.72 12.11 7.93
N VAL A 123 13.45 11.85 7.62
CA VAL A 123 12.41 11.76 8.64
C VAL A 123 12.57 10.49 9.48
N LEU A 124 13.01 9.38 8.88
CA LEU A 124 13.22 8.13 9.59
C LEU A 124 14.45 8.16 10.50
N ALA A 125 15.45 9.00 10.21
CA ALA A 125 16.55 9.25 11.17
C ALA A 125 16.03 9.78 12.51
N GLN A 126 14.97 10.62 12.51
CA GLN A 126 14.33 11.09 13.75
C GLN A 126 13.63 9.96 14.51
N ALA A 127 13.01 9.01 13.80
CA ALA A 127 12.43 7.81 14.44
C ALA A 127 13.51 6.97 15.12
N LYS A 128 14.65 6.77 14.43
CA LYS A 128 15.81 6.04 14.94
C LYS A 128 16.39 6.69 16.20
N GLU A 129 16.57 8.01 16.19
CA GLU A 129 17.06 8.76 17.38
C GLU A 129 16.15 8.56 18.60
N LYS A 130 14.85 8.41 18.39
CA LYS A 130 13.87 8.15 19.44
C LYS A 130 13.66 6.66 19.73
N ASN A 131 14.41 5.76 19.10
CA ASN A 131 14.28 4.32 19.18
C ASN A 131 12.85 3.82 18.83
N ILE A 132 12.22 4.43 17.85
CA ILE A 132 10.92 4.00 17.31
C ILE A 132 11.18 3.00 16.18
N PRO A 133 10.79 1.72 16.32
CA PRO A 133 10.93 0.74 15.26
C PRO A 133 10.10 1.13 14.03
N VAL A 134 10.67 0.88 12.84
CA VAL A 134 10.04 1.12 11.56
C VAL A 134 9.85 -0.21 10.83
N ILE A 135 8.62 -0.54 10.49
CA ILE A 135 8.26 -1.65 9.60
C ILE A 135 7.94 -1.05 8.23
N ALA A 136 8.77 -1.35 7.23
CA ALA A 136 8.39 -1.10 5.85
C ALA A 136 7.25 -2.06 5.48
N TYR A 137 6.15 -1.52 4.95
CA TYR A 137 4.94 -2.26 4.61
C TYR A 137 4.79 -2.34 3.10
N ASP A 138 4.71 -3.54 2.54
CA ASP A 138 4.57 -3.83 1.12
C ASP A 138 5.71 -3.27 0.24
N ARG A 139 6.10 -2.02 0.39
CA ARG A 139 7.18 -1.34 -0.34
C ARG A 139 8.42 -1.21 0.52
N LEU A 140 9.56 -1.68 0.02
CA LEU A 140 10.84 -1.55 0.73
C LEU A 140 11.28 -0.08 0.71
N ILE A 141 11.57 0.43 1.91
CA ILE A 141 12.17 1.76 2.06
C ILE A 141 13.67 1.62 1.88
N MET A 142 14.22 2.36 0.92
CA MET A 142 15.61 2.30 0.51
C MET A 142 16.49 3.30 1.27
N ASN A 143 17.78 3.04 1.29
CA ASN A 143 18.83 3.95 1.74
C ASN A 143 18.64 4.53 3.16
N SER A 144 17.91 3.79 4.03
CA SER A 144 17.71 4.18 5.43
C SER A 144 18.06 3.05 6.39
N ASP A 145 18.97 3.34 7.30
CA ASP A 145 19.36 2.42 8.39
C ASP A 145 18.40 2.47 9.60
N ALA A 146 17.32 3.22 9.47
CA ALA A 146 16.23 3.28 10.44
C ALA A 146 15.18 2.19 10.24
N VAL A 147 15.14 1.55 9.07
CA VAL A 147 14.21 0.45 8.78
C VAL A 147 14.60 -0.77 9.59
N SER A 148 13.69 -1.23 10.45
CA SER A 148 13.95 -2.36 11.35
C SER A 148 13.52 -3.69 10.74
N TYR A 149 12.38 -3.71 10.04
CA TYR A 149 11.77 -4.90 9.44
C TYR A 149 11.03 -4.53 8.15
N TYR A 150 10.79 -5.55 7.32
CA TYR A 150 9.98 -5.43 6.13
C TYR A 150 8.91 -6.52 6.12
N ALA A 151 7.69 -6.16 5.75
CA ALA A 151 6.58 -7.09 5.60
C ALA A 151 5.94 -6.89 4.23
N THR A 152 5.91 -7.95 3.42
CA THR A 152 5.40 -7.91 2.05
C THR A 152 4.98 -9.30 1.58
N PHE A 153 4.64 -9.44 0.31
CA PHE A 153 4.54 -10.72 -0.40
C PHE A 153 5.87 -11.05 -1.08
N ASP A 154 6.03 -12.32 -1.51
CA ASP A 154 7.15 -12.68 -2.36
C ASP A 154 7.00 -12.03 -3.75
N ASN A 155 7.63 -10.86 -3.90
CA ASN A 155 7.51 -10.03 -5.08
C ASN A 155 8.16 -10.65 -6.33
N TRP A 156 9.21 -11.45 -6.14
CA TRP A 156 9.82 -12.21 -7.24
C TRP A 156 8.84 -13.28 -7.75
N LEU A 157 8.20 -13.98 -6.84
CA LEU A 157 7.21 -15.01 -7.17
C LEU A 157 5.98 -14.40 -7.86
N VAL A 158 5.58 -13.16 -7.52
CA VAL A 158 4.52 -12.45 -8.24
C VAL A 158 4.87 -12.34 -9.73
N GLY A 159 6.05 -11.80 -10.04
CA GLY A 159 6.51 -11.68 -11.43
C GLY A 159 6.65 -13.03 -12.13
N THR A 160 7.24 -14.01 -11.46
CA THR A 160 7.38 -15.37 -12.00
C THR A 160 6.03 -15.97 -12.37
N LYS A 161 5.00 -15.86 -11.52
CA LYS A 161 3.63 -16.34 -11.82
C LYS A 161 3.03 -15.65 -13.05
N GLN A 162 3.27 -14.35 -13.23
CA GLN A 162 2.82 -13.63 -14.43
C GLN A 162 3.53 -14.12 -15.68
N GLY A 163 4.85 -14.29 -15.64
CA GLY A 163 5.65 -14.81 -16.74
C GLY A 163 5.26 -16.24 -17.12
N GLU A 164 5.11 -17.12 -16.13
CA GLU A 164 4.66 -18.50 -16.32
C GLU A 164 3.27 -18.57 -16.93
N PHE A 165 2.34 -17.72 -16.46
CA PHE A 165 0.99 -17.66 -17.04
C PHE A 165 1.01 -17.29 -18.52
N ILE A 166 1.79 -16.29 -18.93
CA ILE A 166 1.93 -15.92 -20.35
C ILE A 166 2.56 -17.07 -21.16
N ARG A 167 3.63 -17.71 -20.62
CA ARG A 167 4.26 -18.86 -21.27
C ARG A 167 3.25 -19.96 -21.56
N ASP A 168 2.46 -20.32 -20.55
CA ASP A 168 1.53 -21.44 -20.62
C ASP A 168 0.30 -21.09 -21.50
N ALA A 169 -0.23 -19.87 -21.38
CA ALA A 169 -1.38 -19.43 -22.17
C ALA A 169 -1.09 -19.31 -23.67
N LEU A 170 0.16 -18.98 -24.05
CA LEU A 170 0.61 -18.95 -25.45
C LEU A 170 1.28 -20.23 -25.90
N ASP A 171 1.38 -21.25 -25.03
CA ASP A 171 2.09 -22.52 -25.28
C ASP A 171 3.49 -22.28 -25.87
N LEU A 172 4.24 -21.35 -25.23
CA LEU A 172 5.53 -20.90 -25.78
C LEU A 172 6.56 -22.02 -25.93
N ASP A 173 6.43 -23.11 -25.23
CA ASP A 173 7.33 -24.26 -25.36
C ASP A 173 7.12 -25.04 -26.65
N ASN A 174 5.88 -25.14 -27.15
CA ASN A 174 5.51 -26.02 -28.27
C ASN A 174 5.00 -25.25 -29.48
N ALA A 175 4.28 -24.14 -29.31
CA ALA A 175 3.69 -23.39 -30.41
C ALA A 175 4.76 -22.78 -31.35
N ALA A 176 4.41 -22.58 -32.63
CA ALA A 176 5.38 -22.16 -33.64
C ALA A 176 5.88 -20.70 -33.47
N GLY A 177 5.04 -19.76 -32.99
CA GLY A 177 5.37 -18.34 -32.92
C GLY A 177 5.64 -17.68 -34.29
N PRO A 178 6.15 -16.44 -34.37
CA PRO A 178 6.36 -15.54 -33.23
C PRO A 178 5.04 -15.02 -32.65
N PHE A 179 5.10 -14.64 -31.36
CA PHE A 179 3.99 -14.00 -30.65
C PHE A 179 4.40 -12.58 -30.25
N ASN A 180 3.51 -11.61 -30.44
CA ASN A 180 3.77 -10.22 -30.05
C ASN A 180 3.38 -9.97 -28.59
N ILE A 181 4.27 -9.38 -27.83
CA ILE A 181 4.08 -9.02 -26.42
C ILE A 181 4.46 -7.56 -26.19
N GLU A 182 3.74 -6.89 -25.30
CA GLU A 182 4.12 -5.57 -24.78
C GLU A 182 4.25 -5.62 -23.24
N PHE A 183 4.97 -4.66 -22.70
CA PHE A 183 5.31 -4.60 -21.28
C PHE A 183 4.83 -3.29 -20.65
N ILE A 184 4.31 -3.38 -19.42
CA ILE A 184 3.98 -2.24 -18.60
C ILE A 184 4.21 -2.61 -17.13
N THR A 185 4.97 -1.79 -16.41
CA THR A 185 5.20 -1.96 -14.98
C THR A 185 4.81 -0.70 -14.21
N GLY A 186 5.10 -0.65 -12.92
CA GLY A 186 4.62 0.38 -12.02
C GLY A 186 5.54 1.56 -11.83
N ASP A 187 5.39 2.21 -10.69
CA ASP A 187 6.08 3.45 -10.35
C ASP A 187 7.59 3.22 -10.17
N PRO A 188 8.46 4.04 -10.81
CA PRO A 188 9.91 3.89 -10.70
C PRO A 188 10.45 4.17 -9.28
N GLY A 189 9.71 4.89 -8.42
CA GLY A 189 10.04 5.10 -7.02
C GLY A 189 9.67 3.92 -6.10
N ASP A 190 9.00 2.89 -6.65
CA ASP A 190 8.65 1.66 -5.94
C ASP A 190 9.67 0.55 -6.25
N ASN A 191 10.50 0.19 -5.27
CA ASN A 191 11.53 -0.84 -5.46
C ASN A 191 10.95 -2.21 -5.87
N ASN A 192 9.69 -2.47 -5.61
CA ASN A 192 9.03 -3.74 -5.95
C ASN A 192 9.01 -4.00 -7.47
N ILE A 193 8.99 -2.95 -8.31
CA ILE A 193 9.02 -3.12 -9.77
C ILE A 193 10.23 -3.93 -10.23
N ASN A 194 11.34 -3.87 -9.49
CA ASN A 194 12.54 -4.64 -9.81
C ASN A 194 12.26 -6.14 -9.68
N PHE A 195 11.59 -6.54 -8.62
CA PHE A 195 11.25 -7.94 -8.38
C PHE A 195 10.14 -8.45 -9.30
N PHE A 196 9.10 -7.66 -9.51
CA PHE A 196 7.99 -8.02 -10.42
C PHE A 196 8.49 -8.20 -11.84
N PHE A 197 9.18 -7.19 -12.37
CA PHE A 197 9.63 -7.22 -13.75
C PHE A 197 10.71 -8.28 -13.98
N ASP A 198 11.74 -8.32 -13.14
CA ASP A 198 12.84 -9.27 -13.29
C ASP A 198 12.37 -10.73 -13.04
N GLY A 199 11.42 -10.94 -12.13
CA GLY A 199 10.78 -12.23 -11.92
C GLY A 199 10.04 -12.73 -13.16
N ALA A 200 9.24 -11.86 -13.82
CA ALA A 200 8.57 -12.21 -15.07
C ALA A 200 9.58 -12.41 -16.22
N MET A 201 10.58 -11.54 -16.33
CA MET A 201 11.61 -11.64 -17.36
C MET A 201 12.49 -12.88 -17.18
N SER A 202 12.67 -13.40 -15.97
CA SER A 202 13.37 -14.67 -15.75
C SER A 202 12.73 -15.84 -16.51
N ILE A 203 11.42 -15.74 -16.79
CA ILE A 203 10.66 -16.72 -17.58
C ILE A 203 10.59 -16.31 -19.07
N LEU A 204 10.35 -15.05 -19.37
CA LEU A 204 10.03 -14.60 -20.72
C LEU A 204 11.25 -14.25 -21.58
N GLN A 205 12.38 -13.86 -20.95
CA GLN A 205 13.59 -13.45 -21.66
C GLN A 205 14.12 -14.50 -22.66
N PRO A 206 14.18 -15.81 -22.34
CA PRO A 206 14.64 -16.82 -23.30
C PRO A 206 13.79 -16.88 -24.59
N TYR A 207 12.50 -16.58 -24.51
CA TYR A 207 11.60 -16.54 -25.67
C TYR A 207 11.78 -15.25 -26.47
N LEU A 208 12.11 -14.14 -25.85
CA LEU A 208 12.51 -12.91 -26.55
C LEU A 208 13.84 -13.11 -27.27
N ASP A 209 14.83 -13.68 -26.60
CA ASP A 209 16.17 -13.94 -27.15
C ASP A 209 16.11 -14.89 -28.37
N SER A 210 15.21 -15.86 -28.35
CA SER A 210 15.01 -16.78 -29.47
C SER A 210 14.14 -16.21 -30.61
N GLY A 211 13.50 -15.04 -30.40
CA GLY A 211 12.56 -14.46 -31.34
C GLY A 211 11.19 -15.14 -31.35
N LYS A 212 10.91 -16.04 -30.41
CA LYS A 212 9.58 -16.65 -30.25
C LYS A 212 8.57 -15.66 -29.68
N LEU A 213 9.01 -14.79 -28.75
CA LEU A 213 8.34 -13.56 -28.38
C LEU A 213 9.00 -12.37 -29.10
N VAL A 214 8.20 -11.44 -29.54
CA VAL A 214 8.65 -10.19 -30.17
C VAL A 214 7.94 -9.03 -29.48
N CYS A 215 8.67 -7.96 -29.16
CA CYS A 215 8.09 -6.71 -28.66
C CYS A 215 8.08 -5.69 -29.80
N PRO A 216 6.98 -5.48 -30.53
CA PRO A 216 6.93 -4.59 -31.69
C PRO A 216 7.28 -3.13 -31.36
N SER A 217 6.97 -2.65 -30.15
CA SER A 217 7.36 -1.31 -29.73
C SER A 217 8.87 -1.18 -29.43
N GLY A 218 9.58 -2.31 -29.26
CA GLY A 218 10.96 -2.35 -28.79
C GLY A 218 11.16 -1.89 -27.35
N GLN A 219 10.07 -1.66 -26.61
CA GLN A 219 10.13 -1.17 -25.22
C GLN A 219 10.21 -2.34 -24.26
N THR A 220 11.41 -2.79 -23.96
CA THR A 220 11.68 -3.94 -23.08
C THR A 220 12.42 -3.56 -21.80
N GLU A 221 12.95 -2.34 -21.73
CA GLU A 221 13.70 -1.86 -20.57
C GLU A 221 12.75 -1.40 -19.47
N LYS A 222 12.97 -1.87 -18.22
CA LYS A 222 12.17 -1.57 -17.03
C LYS A 222 11.86 -0.07 -16.89
N ALA A 223 12.87 0.79 -17.03
CA ALA A 223 12.70 2.24 -16.89
C ALA A 223 11.81 2.85 -17.99
N VAL A 224 11.74 2.23 -19.17
CA VAL A 224 10.92 2.69 -20.30
C VAL A 224 9.46 2.27 -20.14
N VAL A 225 9.23 1.10 -19.54
CA VAL A 225 7.88 0.54 -19.36
C VAL A 225 7.26 0.90 -18.01
N ALA A 226 7.95 1.72 -17.20
CA ALA A 226 7.47 2.20 -15.92
C ALA A 226 6.27 3.15 -16.07
N THR A 227 5.40 3.16 -15.06
CA THR A 227 4.16 3.95 -15.02
C THR A 227 4.09 4.73 -13.72
N ALA A 228 4.20 6.06 -13.80
CA ALA A 228 4.18 6.93 -12.64
C ALA A 228 2.92 6.72 -11.78
N ASN A 229 3.11 6.66 -10.47
CA ASN A 229 2.05 6.46 -9.47
C ASN A 229 1.22 5.18 -9.66
N TRP A 230 1.65 4.23 -10.48
CA TRP A 230 0.83 3.07 -10.87
C TRP A 230 -0.50 3.46 -11.52
N ALA A 231 -0.57 4.65 -12.11
CA ALA A 231 -1.81 5.30 -12.51
C ALA A 231 -2.40 4.70 -13.79
N THR A 232 -3.70 4.39 -13.75
CA THR A 232 -4.46 3.82 -14.88
C THR A 232 -4.44 4.72 -16.13
N ASP A 233 -4.59 6.03 -15.97
CA ASP A 233 -4.61 7.00 -17.07
C ASP A 233 -3.23 7.15 -17.73
N ALA A 234 -2.15 7.10 -16.94
CA ALA A 234 -0.79 7.11 -17.48
C ALA A 234 -0.51 5.83 -18.28
N ALA A 235 -0.94 4.66 -17.76
CA ALA A 235 -0.87 3.39 -18.46
C ALA A 235 -1.67 3.40 -19.76
N GLN A 236 -2.91 3.89 -19.73
CA GLN A 236 -3.79 4.01 -20.91
C GLN A 236 -3.14 4.89 -21.96
N SER A 237 -2.72 6.11 -21.61
CA SER A 237 -2.14 7.06 -22.57
C SER A 237 -0.89 6.51 -23.24
N ARG A 238 -0.02 5.83 -22.48
CA ARG A 238 1.16 5.18 -23.04
C ARG A 238 0.76 4.05 -24.00
N PHE A 239 -0.21 3.22 -23.60
CA PHE A 239 -0.60 2.06 -24.39
C PHE A 239 -1.33 2.45 -25.66
N GLU A 240 -2.16 3.50 -25.65
CA GLU A 240 -2.76 4.09 -26.86
C GLU A 240 -1.70 4.51 -27.90
N ASN A 241 -0.59 5.10 -27.43
CA ASN A 241 0.53 5.43 -28.31
C ASN A 241 1.22 4.18 -28.90
N ILE A 242 1.38 3.11 -28.13
CA ILE A 242 1.92 1.84 -28.60
C ILE A 242 1.00 1.25 -29.67
N LEU A 243 -0.31 1.20 -29.43
CA LEU A 243 -1.28 0.68 -30.39
C LEU A 243 -1.26 1.49 -31.70
N ALA A 244 -1.27 2.80 -31.62
CA ALA A 244 -1.26 3.67 -32.80
C ALA A 244 0.04 3.52 -33.62
N SER A 245 1.18 3.27 -32.99
CA SER A 245 2.47 3.21 -33.66
C SER A 245 2.81 1.82 -34.20
N ASN A 246 2.34 0.75 -33.55
CA ASN A 246 2.84 -0.61 -33.80
C ASN A 246 1.74 -1.60 -34.21
N TYR A 247 0.45 -1.24 -34.05
CA TYR A 247 -0.67 -2.17 -34.27
C TYR A 247 -1.77 -1.60 -35.18
N ALA A 248 -1.59 -0.38 -35.69
CA ALA A 248 -2.57 0.26 -36.59
C ALA A 248 -2.77 -0.45 -37.95
N ASP A 249 -1.83 -1.27 -38.36
CA ASP A 249 -1.88 -2.06 -39.60
C ASP A 249 -2.63 -3.40 -39.46
N GLY A 250 -3.16 -3.68 -38.23
CA GLY A 250 -3.83 -4.94 -37.91
C GLY A 250 -2.88 -6.05 -37.44
N THR A 251 -1.62 -5.73 -37.12
CA THR A 251 -0.72 -6.67 -36.46
C THR A 251 -1.36 -7.19 -35.16
N PRO A 252 -1.40 -8.50 -34.90
CA PRO A 252 -2.00 -9.03 -33.68
C PRO A 252 -1.12 -8.80 -32.46
N LEU A 253 -1.72 -8.40 -31.34
CA LEU A 253 -1.11 -8.40 -30.02
C LEU A 253 -1.56 -9.66 -29.29
N HIS A 254 -0.60 -10.46 -28.76
CA HIS A 254 -0.91 -11.75 -28.16
C HIS A 254 -0.84 -11.74 -26.65
N ALA A 255 0.03 -10.90 -26.06
CA ALA A 255 0.14 -10.77 -24.62
C ALA A 255 0.54 -9.36 -24.20
N VAL A 256 0.15 -8.99 -22.98
CA VAL A 256 0.65 -7.84 -22.26
C VAL A 256 1.05 -8.27 -20.84
N LEU A 257 2.34 -8.15 -20.53
CA LEU A 257 2.81 -8.23 -19.16
C LEU A 257 2.48 -6.92 -18.45
N ALA A 258 1.40 -6.86 -17.69
CA ALA A 258 1.07 -5.76 -16.82
C ALA A 258 1.34 -6.18 -15.36
N SER A 259 2.15 -5.40 -14.64
CA SER A 259 2.61 -5.79 -13.31
C SER A 259 1.53 -5.69 -12.23
N ASN A 260 0.47 -4.86 -12.44
CA ASN A 260 -0.67 -4.81 -11.53
C ASN A 260 -1.98 -4.46 -12.25
N ASP A 261 -3.08 -4.53 -11.51
CA ASP A 261 -4.43 -4.37 -12.04
C ASP A 261 -4.75 -2.93 -12.49
N SER A 262 -4.24 -1.92 -11.81
CA SER A 262 -4.48 -0.53 -12.24
C SER A 262 -3.79 -0.22 -13.58
N THR A 263 -2.58 -0.73 -13.82
CA THR A 263 -1.92 -0.60 -15.12
C THR A 263 -2.57 -1.50 -16.19
N ALA A 264 -3.02 -2.71 -15.82
CA ALA A 264 -3.78 -3.58 -16.70
C ALA A 264 -5.10 -2.94 -17.16
N LEU A 265 -5.83 -2.29 -16.25
CA LEU A 265 -7.05 -1.54 -16.58
C LEU A 265 -6.77 -0.42 -17.59
N GLY A 266 -5.64 0.26 -17.48
CA GLY A 266 -5.22 1.24 -18.48
C GLY A 266 -4.97 0.63 -19.85
N VAL A 267 -4.35 -0.55 -19.89
CA VAL A 267 -4.19 -1.34 -21.14
C VAL A 267 -5.53 -1.72 -21.73
N GLU A 268 -6.43 -2.27 -20.93
CA GLU A 268 -7.77 -2.67 -21.38
C GLU A 268 -8.59 -1.50 -21.93
N ASN A 269 -8.52 -0.33 -21.28
CA ASN A 269 -9.16 0.89 -21.77
C ASN A 269 -8.59 1.32 -23.13
N ALA A 270 -7.28 1.25 -23.31
CA ALA A 270 -6.63 1.57 -24.57
C ALA A 270 -7.02 0.56 -25.67
N LEU A 271 -7.08 -0.73 -25.34
CA LEU A 271 -7.55 -1.76 -26.28
C LEU A 271 -9.01 -1.51 -26.70
N ALA A 272 -9.88 -1.21 -25.75
CA ALA A 272 -11.29 -0.95 -26.04
C ALA A 272 -11.50 0.28 -26.93
N SER A 273 -10.62 1.28 -26.86
CA SER A 273 -10.73 2.52 -27.63
C SER A 273 -10.06 2.45 -29.02
N SER A 274 -8.97 1.67 -29.14
CA SER A 274 -8.01 1.85 -30.24
C SER A 274 -7.52 0.54 -30.90
N TYR A 275 -7.97 -0.63 -30.43
CA TYR A 275 -7.53 -1.92 -30.95
C TYR A 275 -8.69 -2.63 -31.67
N SER A 276 -8.49 -3.01 -32.91
CA SER A 276 -9.53 -3.60 -33.77
C SER A 276 -9.11 -4.93 -34.42
N ASN A 277 -8.42 -5.78 -33.66
CA ASN A 277 -8.01 -7.10 -34.12
C ASN A 277 -8.89 -8.19 -33.46
N ASP A 278 -9.09 -9.30 -34.15
CA ASP A 278 -9.86 -10.46 -33.63
C ASP A 278 -9.10 -11.21 -32.53
N VAL A 279 -7.77 -11.05 -32.45
CA VAL A 279 -6.94 -11.61 -31.39
C VAL A 279 -6.94 -10.65 -30.21
N TYR A 280 -7.56 -11.05 -29.10
CA TYR A 280 -7.46 -10.30 -27.83
C TYR A 280 -6.29 -10.82 -27.00
N PRO A 281 -5.43 -9.95 -26.46
CA PRO A 281 -4.21 -10.39 -25.77
C PRO A 281 -4.47 -11.04 -24.43
N VAL A 282 -3.56 -11.94 -24.03
CA VAL A 282 -3.43 -12.42 -22.66
C VAL A 282 -2.87 -11.28 -21.80
N ILE A 283 -3.64 -10.79 -20.83
CA ILE A 283 -3.23 -9.68 -19.97
C ILE A 283 -3.06 -10.19 -18.53
N THR A 284 -1.90 -9.90 -17.93
CA THR A 284 -1.63 -10.19 -16.52
C THR A 284 -1.98 -9.01 -15.64
N GLY A 285 -2.07 -9.26 -14.32
CA GLY A 285 -2.29 -8.24 -13.30
C GLY A 285 -1.86 -8.73 -11.92
N GLN A 286 -2.12 -7.92 -10.91
CA GLN A 286 -1.85 -8.19 -9.50
C GLN A 286 -2.80 -7.32 -8.66
N ASP A 287 -3.18 -7.80 -7.49
CA ASP A 287 -4.00 -7.21 -6.43
C ASP A 287 -5.47 -7.63 -6.45
N CYS A 288 -6.00 -8.20 -7.52
CA CYS A 288 -7.40 -8.62 -7.69
C CYS A 288 -8.39 -7.48 -7.39
N ASP A 289 -8.13 -6.30 -7.95
CA ASP A 289 -9.03 -5.15 -7.83
C ASP A 289 -10.41 -5.44 -8.43
N ILE A 290 -11.48 -4.93 -7.81
CA ILE A 290 -12.87 -5.20 -8.22
C ILE A 290 -13.10 -4.93 -9.72
N ALA A 291 -12.55 -3.83 -10.24
CA ALA A 291 -12.69 -3.49 -11.67
C ALA A 291 -12.08 -4.56 -12.57
N ILE A 292 -10.92 -5.08 -12.21
CA ILE A 292 -10.23 -6.14 -12.96
C ILE A 292 -10.91 -7.49 -12.78
N MET A 293 -11.40 -7.81 -11.58
CA MET A 293 -12.11 -9.07 -11.37
C MET A 293 -13.39 -9.15 -12.23
N LYS A 294 -14.05 -8.00 -12.45
CA LYS A 294 -15.15 -7.89 -13.44
C LYS A 294 -14.68 -8.27 -14.85
N ASN A 295 -13.57 -7.70 -15.28
CA ASN A 295 -12.98 -7.94 -16.59
C ASN A 295 -12.46 -9.38 -16.73
N LEU A 296 -11.95 -9.96 -15.64
CA LEU A 296 -11.53 -11.37 -15.62
C LEU A 296 -12.71 -12.32 -15.82
N VAL A 297 -13.83 -12.07 -15.15
CA VAL A 297 -15.07 -12.87 -15.32
C VAL A 297 -15.64 -12.70 -16.73
N GLU A 298 -15.48 -11.54 -17.35
CA GLU A 298 -15.89 -11.26 -18.74
C GLU A 298 -14.88 -11.78 -19.79
N GLY A 299 -13.72 -12.30 -19.37
CA GLY A 299 -12.67 -12.82 -20.23
C GLY A 299 -11.79 -11.76 -20.91
N LYS A 300 -11.79 -10.53 -20.40
CA LYS A 300 -10.91 -9.43 -20.85
C LYS A 300 -9.56 -9.45 -20.14
N GLN A 301 -9.55 -9.76 -18.85
CA GLN A 301 -8.35 -10.01 -18.06
C GLN A 301 -8.11 -11.51 -17.97
N ALA A 302 -6.88 -11.96 -18.16
CA ALA A 302 -6.58 -13.39 -18.17
C ALA A 302 -6.23 -13.91 -16.76
N MET A 303 -5.50 -13.13 -15.97
CA MET A 303 -5.14 -13.46 -14.59
C MET A 303 -4.82 -12.22 -13.79
N SER A 304 -4.93 -12.31 -12.46
CA SER A 304 -4.38 -11.36 -11.51
C SER A 304 -3.71 -12.11 -10.37
N VAL A 305 -2.57 -11.65 -9.88
CA VAL A 305 -1.92 -12.27 -8.71
C VAL A 305 -2.57 -11.75 -7.44
N PHE A 306 -3.27 -12.62 -6.74
CA PHE A 306 -3.94 -12.29 -5.49
C PHE A 306 -2.94 -12.15 -4.35
N LYS A 307 -2.99 -11.00 -3.70
CA LYS A 307 -2.28 -10.68 -2.47
C LYS A 307 -3.33 -10.36 -1.40
N ASP A 308 -3.65 -11.31 -0.53
CA ASP A 308 -4.65 -11.11 0.52
C ASP A 308 -4.16 -10.08 1.54
N THR A 309 -4.68 -8.85 1.44
CA THR A 309 -4.32 -7.73 2.33
C THR A 309 -4.61 -8.03 3.81
N ARG A 310 -5.58 -8.90 4.09
CA ARG A 310 -5.90 -9.35 5.46
C ARG A 310 -4.76 -10.19 6.05
N THR A 311 -4.15 -11.05 5.23
CA THR A 311 -3.01 -11.89 5.66
C THR A 311 -1.79 -11.04 5.98
N LEU A 312 -1.45 -10.07 5.11
CA LEU A 312 -0.33 -9.18 5.34
C LEU A 312 -0.58 -8.28 6.56
N ALA A 313 -1.77 -7.69 6.68
CA ALA A 313 -2.15 -6.86 7.82
C ALA A 313 -2.07 -7.67 9.14
N ALA A 314 -2.61 -8.90 9.18
CA ALA A 314 -2.54 -9.76 10.35
C ALA A 314 -1.08 -10.03 10.76
N LYS A 315 -0.21 -10.27 9.80
CA LYS A 315 1.21 -10.50 10.07
C LYS A 315 1.90 -9.27 10.63
N VAL A 316 1.61 -8.10 10.09
CA VAL A 316 2.17 -6.84 10.63
C VAL A 316 1.64 -6.55 12.03
N VAL A 317 0.38 -6.86 12.33
CA VAL A 317 -0.15 -6.76 13.71
C VAL A 317 0.61 -7.66 14.67
N GLU A 318 0.96 -8.91 14.26
CA GLU A 318 1.83 -9.79 15.06
C GLU A 318 3.22 -9.18 15.28
N MET A 319 3.78 -8.54 14.25
CA MET A 319 5.09 -7.87 14.34
C MET A 319 5.03 -6.67 15.29
N VAL A 320 4.02 -5.82 15.17
CA VAL A 320 3.78 -4.68 16.06
C VAL A 320 3.61 -5.15 17.51
N ASP A 321 2.79 -6.18 17.74
CA ASP A 321 2.54 -6.76 19.07
C ASP A 321 3.84 -7.29 19.70
N ALA A 322 4.68 -7.96 18.93
CA ALA A 322 5.99 -8.42 19.39
C ALA A 322 6.89 -7.25 19.80
N LEU A 323 7.02 -6.23 18.93
CA LEU A 323 7.85 -5.05 19.20
C LEU A 323 7.35 -4.27 20.43
N MET A 324 6.04 -4.07 20.55
CA MET A 324 5.43 -3.40 21.72
C MET A 324 5.67 -4.14 23.04
N LYS A 325 5.88 -5.46 22.98
CA LYS A 325 6.19 -6.32 24.12
C LYS A 325 7.70 -6.56 24.32
N GLY A 326 8.55 -5.89 23.54
CA GLY A 326 10.00 -6.06 23.55
C GLY A 326 10.47 -7.45 23.14
N LYS A 327 9.74 -8.08 22.23
CA LYS A 327 10.06 -9.40 21.65
C LYS A 327 10.48 -9.27 20.19
N GLU A 328 11.20 -10.26 19.70
CA GLU A 328 11.52 -10.36 18.27
C GLU A 328 10.24 -10.67 17.47
N PRO A 329 9.97 -9.91 16.40
CA PRO A 329 8.83 -10.17 15.53
C PRO A 329 9.06 -11.41 14.64
N PRO A 330 7.99 -12.02 14.10
CA PRO A 330 8.12 -13.12 13.15
C PRO A 330 8.77 -12.63 11.85
N ILE A 331 9.73 -13.39 11.35
CA ILE A 331 10.40 -13.20 10.07
C ILE A 331 10.60 -14.56 9.39
N ASN A 332 10.68 -14.60 8.06
CA ASN A 332 10.96 -15.80 7.29
C ASN A 332 12.00 -15.60 6.16
N ASP A 333 12.46 -14.35 5.98
CA ASP A 333 13.55 -14.02 5.05
C ASP A 333 14.57 -13.06 5.70
N THR A 334 15.86 -13.36 5.48
CA THR A 334 17.01 -12.57 5.97
C THR A 334 18.10 -12.44 4.91
N LYS A 335 17.75 -12.55 3.62
CA LYS A 335 18.74 -12.61 2.53
C LYS A 335 18.36 -11.80 1.30
N THR A 336 17.08 -11.59 1.05
CA THR A 336 16.59 -11.14 -0.25
C THR A 336 16.54 -9.62 -0.38
N TYR A 337 16.10 -8.93 0.67
CA TYR A 337 15.76 -7.52 0.58
C TYR A 337 16.87 -6.62 1.13
N ASP A 338 17.77 -6.23 0.24
CA ASP A 338 18.80 -5.23 0.51
C ASP A 338 18.20 -3.83 0.29
N ASN A 339 18.30 -2.98 1.31
CA ASN A 339 17.82 -1.60 1.22
C ASN A 339 18.94 -0.56 1.08
N ASP A 340 20.15 -0.99 0.77
CA ASP A 340 21.29 -0.09 0.51
C ASP A 340 21.64 -0.11 -0.98
N SER A 341 21.37 0.96 -1.70
CA SER A 341 21.70 1.09 -3.12
C SER A 341 23.13 1.59 -3.37
N SER A 342 23.89 1.83 -2.30
CA SER A 342 25.31 2.13 -2.36
C SER A 342 26.15 0.83 -2.44
N ASP A 343 27.47 0.94 -2.35
CA ASP A 343 28.36 -0.23 -2.35
C ASP A 343 28.28 -1.10 -1.05
N GLY A 344 27.37 -0.77 -0.15
CA GLY A 344 27.06 -1.54 1.06
C GLY A 344 26.05 -2.65 0.82
N VAL A 345 25.85 -3.48 1.84
CA VAL A 345 24.75 -4.48 1.89
C VAL A 345 24.05 -4.32 3.22
N ARG A 346 22.76 -4.01 3.18
CA ARG A 346 21.91 -3.93 4.38
C ARG A 346 20.63 -4.73 4.17
N ILE A 347 20.71 -6.01 4.49
CA ILE A 347 19.54 -6.89 4.39
C ILE A 347 18.58 -6.59 5.53
N ILE A 348 17.34 -6.28 5.17
CA ILE A 348 16.27 -6.04 6.14
C ILE A 348 15.58 -7.37 6.45
N PRO A 349 15.53 -7.78 7.75
CA PRO A 349 14.78 -8.95 8.16
C PRO A 349 13.30 -8.82 7.76
N SER A 350 12.80 -9.79 7.00
CA SER A 350 11.52 -9.66 6.32
C SER A 350 10.56 -10.79 6.62
N TYR A 351 9.26 -10.50 6.53
CA TYR A 351 8.21 -11.50 6.45
C TYR A 351 7.54 -11.44 5.07
N LEU A 352 7.62 -12.56 4.34
CA LEU A 352 7.06 -12.70 3.02
C LEU A 352 5.80 -13.56 3.08
N CYS A 353 4.66 -12.98 2.70
CA CYS A 353 3.43 -13.72 2.44
C CYS A 353 3.48 -14.35 1.05
N GLU A 354 2.79 -15.47 0.87
CA GLU A 354 2.73 -16.15 -0.43
C GLU A 354 1.66 -15.53 -1.32
N PRO A 355 1.99 -15.07 -2.54
CA PRO A 355 1.03 -14.61 -3.53
C PRO A 355 0.41 -15.80 -4.28
N VAL A 356 -0.86 -15.69 -4.70
CA VAL A 356 -1.60 -16.76 -5.40
C VAL A 356 -2.09 -16.27 -6.75
N GLY A 357 -1.86 -17.05 -7.82
CA GLY A 357 -2.43 -16.74 -9.14
C GLY A 357 -3.96 -16.91 -9.12
N CYS A 358 -4.67 -15.85 -9.50
CA CYS A 358 -6.13 -15.82 -9.62
C CYS A 358 -6.53 -15.79 -11.09
N THR A 359 -7.41 -16.69 -11.49
CA THR A 359 -7.95 -16.82 -12.84
C THR A 359 -9.47 -17.01 -12.79
N VAL A 360 -10.12 -17.07 -13.94
CA VAL A 360 -11.56 -17.38 -14.01
C VAL A 360 -11.91 -18.74 -13.38
N ASP A 361 -10.95 -19.66 -13.28
CA ASP A 361 -11.20 -21.01 -12.76
C ASP A 361 -11.21 -21.08 -11.23
N ASN A 362 -10.50 -20.16 -10.54
CA ASN A 362 -10.32 -20.23 -9.09
C ASN A 362 -10.72 -18.95 -8.32
N TYR A 363 -11.16 -17.88 -9.01
CA TYR A 363 -11.49 -16.61 -8.32
C TYR A 363 -12.58 -16.77 -7.26
N LYS A 364 -13.55 -17.68 -7.48
CA LYS A 364 -14.62 -17.90 -6.50
C LYS A 364 -14.08 -18.43 -5.19
N GLU A 365 -13.23 -19.45 -5.23
CA GLU A 365 -12.59 -20.01 -4.05
C GLU A 365 -11.72 -18.97 -3.35
N LEU A 366 -10.87 -18.28 -4.11
CA LEU A 366 -9.91 -17.32 -3.56
C LEU A 366 -10.54 -16.06 -3.00
N LEU A 367 -11.58 -15.53 -3.64
CA LEU A 367 -12.11 -14.20 -3.32
C LEU A 367 -13.49 -14.23 -2.67
N ILE A 368 -14.39 -15.13 -3.10
CA ILE A 368 -15.77 -15.18 -2.60
C ILE A 368 -15.88 -16.11 -1.39
N ASP A 369 -15.46 -17.36 -1.54
CA ASP A 369 -15.59 -18.36 -0.47
C ASP A 369 -14.67 -18.03 0.72
N SER A 370 -13.54 -17.37 0.45
CA SER A 370 -12.67 -16.83 1.50
C SER A 370 -13.25 -15.63 2.25
N GLY A 371 -14.31 -15.01 1.71
CA GLY A 371 -14.91 -13.79 2.26
C GLY A 371 -14.08 -12.52 2.03
N TYR A 372 -13.17 -12.53 1.05
CA TYR A 372 -12.43 -11.31 0.67
C TYR A 372 -13.33 -10.32 -0.05
N TYR A 373 -14.14 -10.83 -0.98
CA TYR A 373 -15.25 -10.12 -1.62
C TYR A 373 -16.58 -10.85 -1.40
N THR A 374 -17.68 -10.19 -1.71
CA THR A 374 -19.02 -10.78 -1.74
C THR A 374 -19.52 -10.96 -3.16
N GLU A 375 -20.37 -11.96 -3.40
CA GLU A 375 -21.04 -12.09 -4.69
C GLU A 375 -21.78 -10.79 -5.05
N GLY A 376 -21.59 -10.30 -6.27
CA GLY A 376 -22.23 -9.08 -6.76
C GLY A 376 -21.40 -7.80 -6.63
N GLN A 377 -20.16 -7.86 -6.10
CA GLN A 377 -19.24 -6.74 -6.19
C GLN A 377 -18.60 -6.61 -7.58
N PHE A 378 -18.57 -7.71 -8.37
CA PHE A 378 -18.11 -7.77 -9.76
C PHE A 378 -18.89 -8.78 -10.60
#